data_b62c9bc8061cbd776e0f27372dbce286
#
_entry.id   b62c9bc8061cbd776e0f27372dbce286
#
_cell.length_a   1.000
_cell.length_b   1.000
_cell.length_c   1.000
_cell.angle_alpha   90.00
_cell.angle_beta   90.00
_cell.angle_gamma   90.00
#
_symmetry.space_group_name_H-M   'P 1'
#
loop_
_entity.id
_entity.type
_entity.pdbx_description
1 polymer ?
#
loop_
_entity_poly.entity_id
_entity_poly.type
_entity_poly.pdbx_seq_one_letter_code
_entity_poly.pdbx_strand_id
1 'polypeptide(L)'
;MRWHNFHLARRDEEWRDFAAPREDGSWDPDVISRLRITSRPRTWRDLAPHLPFWRLVAIGDSLVRSPRPGLERGRAEPWCTVEDLRAQCTGRYARALHRALDEVRIGSDSPMETLLRLAFLRAGLPAPLLNEPLRDDGRRQGHDPDFQWPEYRVCVEYDGGSHNAPDQVARDIRRSRRASQAGWTELRLHAEDVREECAAAVALVTAALEKAGWKRSVQS
;
A
#
# COMPACT_ATOMS: atom_id res chain seq x y z
N MET A 1 15.37 -2.57 5.53
CA MET A 1 15.49 -3.64 4.52
C MET A 1 16.52 -3.20 3.49
N ARG A 2 17.69 -3.82 3.42
CA ARG A 2 18.73 -3.45 2.43
C ARG A 2 18.34 -4.07 1.09
N TRP A 3 18.09 -3.25 0.10
CA TRP A 3 17.86 -3.68 -1.27
C TRP A 3 19.18 -4.08 -1.90
N HIS A 4 19.33 -5.34 -2.28
CA HIS A 4 20.50 -5.82 -3.02
C HIS A 4 20.24 -5.65 -4.52
N ASN A 5 21.11 -4.95 -5.21
CA ASN A 5 21.08 -4.80 -6.65
C ASN A 5 21.51 -6.11 -7.33
N PHE A 6 20.59 -6.84 -7.90
CA PHE A 6 20.84 -8.14 -8.55
C PHE A 6 21.72 -8.08 -9.80
N HIS A 7 22.01 -6.91 -10.35
CA HIS A 7 22.80 -6.74 -11.58
C HIS A 7 24.26 -6.35 -11.36
N LEU A 8 24.72 -6.17 -10.14
CA LEU A 8 26.10 -5.80 -9.83
C LEU A 8 26.98 -6.99 -9.43
N ALA A 9 26.53 -8.23 -9.63
CA ALA A 9 27.20 -9.45 -9.22
C ALA A 9 28.52 -9.76 -9.94
N ARG A 10 29.17 -8.82 -10.62
CA ARG A 10 30.41 -9.09 -11.36
C ARG A 10 31.67 -8.39 -10.89
N ARG A 11 31.62 -7.59 -9.82
CA ARG A 11 32.83 -6.95 -9.26
C ARG A 11 32.74 -6.77 -7.75
N ASP A 12 32.98 -7.85 -7.02
CA ASP A 12 32.87 -7.88 -5.54
C ASP A 12 33.88 -6.96 -4.83
N GLU A 13 34.98 -6.57 -5.48
CA GLU A 13 36.00 -5.71 -4.87
C GLU A 13 35.69 -4.23 -4.96
N GLU A 14 35.14 -3.75 -6.07
CA GLU A 14 34.74 -2.33 -6.22
C GLU A 14 33.53 -1.95 -5.34
N TRP A 15 32.73 -2.92 -4.90
CA TRP A 15 31.58 -2.68 -4.03
C TRP A 15 31.95 -2.25 -2.61
N ARG A 16 33.04 -2.77 -2.07
CA ARG A 16 33.45 -2.49 -0.68
C ARG A 16 33.84 -1.03 -0.51
N ASP A 17 34.45 -0.46 -1.52
CA ASP A 17 34.91 0.93 -1.51
C ASP A 17 33.77 1.93 -1.76
N PHE A 18 32.68 1.50 -2.42
CA PHE A 18 31.51 2.32 -2.72
C PHE A 18 30.39 2.25 -1.65
N ALA A 19 30.49 1.31 -0.73
CA ALA A 19 29.37 1.00 0.19
C ALA A 19 29.47 1.74 1.53
N ALA A 20 30.51 2.55 1.76
CA ALA A 20 30.66 3.32 2.98
C ALA A 20 30.13 4.75 2.79
N PRO A 21 29.14 5.19 3.55
CA PRO A 21 28.82 6.60 3.63
C PRO A 21 30.01 7.35 4.26
N ARG A 22 30.12 8.63 3.96
CA ARG A 22 31.06 9.54 4.65
C ARG A 22 30.78 9.53 6.16
N GLU A 23 31.70 10.03 6.97
CA GLU A 23 31.55 10.10 8.44
C GLU A 23 30.29 10.87 8.87
N ASP A 24 29.83 11.83 8.07
CA ASP A 24 28.58 12.59 8.27
C ASP A 24 27.32 11.85 7.82
N GLY A 25 27.44 10.59 7.36
CA GLY A 25 26.33 9.78 6.85
C GLY A 25 25.90 10.11 5.42
N SER A 26 26.52 11.08 4.75
CA SER A 26 26.25 11.43 3.36
C SER A 26 27.00 10.49 2.40
N TRP A 27 26.47 10.38 1.17
CA TRP A 27 27.13 9.65 0.09
C TRP A 27 27.85 10.62 -0.83
N ASP A 28 29.01 10.18 -1.36
CA ASP A 28 29.72 10.97 -2.36
C ASP A 28 28.89 11.05 -3.65
N PRO A 29 28.50 12.27 -4.11
CA PRO A 29 27.69 12.44 -5.32
C PRO A 29 28.38 11.88 -6.56
N ASP A 30 29.69 11.95 -6.66
CA ASP A 30 30.47 11.45 -7.79
C ASP A 30 30.48 9.91 -7.84
N VAL A 31 30.48 9.28 -6.67
CA VAL A 31 30.36 7.82 -6.54
C VAL A 31 28.95 7.37 -6.95
N ILE A 32 27.91 8.05 -6.44
CA ILE A 32 26.52 7.75 -6.78
C ILE A 32 26.28 7.89 -8.29
N SER A 33 26.84 8.92 -8.93
CA SER A 33 26.67 9.15 -10.36
C SER A 33 27.28 8.07 -11.26
N ARG A 34 28.28 7.33 -10.74
CA ARG A 34 28.96 6.22 -11.45
C ARG A 34 28.29 4.87 -11.24
N LEU A 35 27.42 4.74 -10.23
CA LEU A 35 26.70 3.49 -9.98
C LEU A 35 25.63 3.26 -11.04
N ARG A 36 25.73 2.16 -11.77
CA ARG A 36 24.68 1.70 -12.67
C ARG A 36 23.62 0.96 -11.86
N ILE A 37 22.60 1.69 -11.44
CA ILE A 37 21.44 1.13 -10.77
C ILE A 37 20.26 1.01 -11.75
N THR A 38 19.41 0.02 -11.54
CA THR A 38 18.15 -0.08 -12.30
C THR A 38 17.20 1.04 -11.87
N SER A 39 16.40 1.54 -12.82
CA SER A 39 15.29 2.41 -12.46
C SER A 39 14.28 1.65 -11.58
N ARG A 40 13.48 2.38 -10.79
CA ARG A 40 12.46 1.76 -9.92
C ARG A 40 11.46 0.89 -10.70
N PRO A 41 10.90 1.33 -11.85
CA PRO A 41 10.05 0.46 -12.67
C PRO A 41 10.78 -0.80 -13.16
N ARG A 42 12.05 -0.67 -13.54
CA ARG A 42 12.86 -1.81 -13.94
C ARG A 42 13.11 -2.77 -12.77
N THR A 43 13.39 -2.25 -11.57
CA THR A 43 13.54 -3.08 -10.37
C THR A 43 12.26 -3.84 -10.07
N TRP A 44 11.09 -3.20 -10.19
CA TRP A 44 9.79 -3.87 -10.04
C TRP A 44 9.63 -5.05 -11.00
N ARG A 45 9.98 -4.88 -12.28
CA ARG A 45 9.99 -5.96 -13.26
C ARG A 45 10.91 -7.10 -12.86
N ASP A 46 12.13 -6.79 -12.43
CA ASP A 46 13.15 -7.77 -12.09
C ASP A 46 12.80 -8.58 -10.83
N LEU A 47 11.92 -8.04 -9.98
CA LEU A 47 11.40 -8.70 -8.78
C LEU A 47 10.28 -9.72 -9.07
N ALA A 48 9.67 -9.70 -10.24
CA ALA A 48 8.53 -10.57 -10.58
C ALA A 48 8.77 -12.07 -10.35
N PRO A 49 9.96 -12.67 -10.66
CA PRO A 49 10.21 -14.08 -10.39
C PRO A 49 10.50 -14.41 -8.92
N HIS A 50 10.70 -13.43 -8.06
CA HIS A 50 11.22 -13.61 -6.70
C HIS A 50 10.20 -13.31 -5.61
N LEU A 51 9.07 -12.68 -5.97
CA LEU A 51 8.07 -12.24 -5.01
C LEU A 51 6.71 -12.91 -5.23
N PRO A 52 5.97 -13.19 -4.15
CA PRO A 52 4.57 -13.56 -4.27
C PRO A 52 3.77 -12.41 -4.88
N PHE A 53 2.69 -12.75 -5.58
CA PHE A 53 1.84 -11.82 -6.34
C PHE A 53 1.48 -10.54 -5.57
N TRP A 54 0.96 -10.69 -4.35
CA TRP A 54 0.53 -9.54 -3.56
C TRP A 54 1.65 -8.55 -3.22
N ARG A 55 2.89 -9.06 -3.01
CA ARG A 55 4.06 -8.20 -2.76
C ARG A 55 4.48 -7.43 -4.02
N LEU A 56 4.36 -8.06 -5.17
CA LEU A 56 4.64 -7.39 -6.44
C LEU A 56 3.63 -6.26 -6.67
N VAL A 57 2.34 -6.48 -6.38
CA VAL A 57 1.31 -5.44 -6.39
C VAL A 57 1.62 -4.34 -5.38
N ALA A 58 1.97 -4.69 -4.12
CA ALA A 58 2.26 -3.71 -3.08
C ALA A 58 3.46 -2.81 -3.40
N ILE A 59 4.49 -3.35 -4.09
CA ILE A 59 5.59 -2.52 -4.58
C ILE A 59 5.08 -1.59 -5.69
N GLY A 60 4.25 -2.10 -6.62
CA GLY A 60 3.61 -1.27 -7.64
C GLY A 60 2.81 -0.12 -7.04
N ASP A 61 1.93 -0.40 -6.08
CA ASP A 61 1.16 0.60 -5.33
C ASP A 61 2.08 1.67 -4.72
N SER A 62 3.15 1.23 -4.02
CA SER A 62 4.13 2.14 -3.40
C SER A 62 4.86 3.02 -4.40
N LEU A 63 5.10 2.53 -5.62
CA LEU A 63 5.79 3.29 -6.67
C LEU A 63 4.91 4.37 -7.29
N VAL A 64 3.63 4.09 -7.48
CA VAL A 64 2.68 5.03 -8.10
C VAL A 64 1.95 5.91 -7.11
N ARG A 65 2.12 5.67 -5.81
CA ARG A 65 1.46 6.40 -4.74
C ARG A 65 1.92 7.85 -4.67
N SER A 66 0.97 8.78 -4.59
CA SER A 66 1.26 10.17 -4.28
C SER A 66 1.78 10.31 -2.85
N PRO A 67 2.87 11.05 -2.62
CA PRO A 67 3.36 11.29 -1.26
C PRO A 67 2.36 12.10 -0.45
N ARG A 68 2.25 11.80 0.84
CA ARG A 68 1.39 12.58 1.75
C ARG A 68 2.13 13.83 2.23
N PRO A 69 1.61 15.04 1.95
CA PRO A 69 2.21 16.28 2.42
C PRO A 69 2.37 16.28 3.95
N GLY A 70 3.56 16.65 4.43
CA GLY A 70 3.86 16.72 5.86
C GLY A 70 4.28 15.40 6.54
N LEU A 71 4.02 14.24 5.94
CA LEU A 71 4.45 12.94 6.46
C LEU A 71 5.73 12.44 5.79
N GLU A 72 5.91 12.73 4.51
CA GLU A 72 7.08 12.31 3.74
C GLU A 72 7.96 13.52 3.41
N ARG A 73 9.21 13.51 3.93
CA ARG A 73 10.18 14.55 3.63
C ARG A 73 10.92 14.23 2.32
N GLY A 74 11.12 15.24 1.49
CA GLY A 74 11.96 15.14 0.29
C GLY A 74 11.33 14.43 -0.90
N ARG A 75 10.02 14.15 -0.86
CA ARG A 75 9.27 13.61 -1.99
C ARG A 75 7.99 14.41 -2.22
N ALA A 76 7.85 15.00 -3.40
CA ALA A 76 6.67 15.75 -3.82
C ALA A 76 5.81 14.99 -4.84
N GLU A 77 6.42 14.03 -5.56
CA GLU A 77 5.81 13.30 -6.67
C GLU A 77 5.88 11.79 -6.46
N PRO A 78 5.03 10.99 -7.12
CA PRO A 78 5.18 9.54 -7.21
C PRO A 78 6.57 9.15 -7.73
N TRP A 79 7.01 7.95 -7.41
CA TRP A 79 8.29 7.46 -7.94
C TRP A 79 8.26 7.16 -9.43
N CYS A 80 7.10 6.80 -9.95
CA CYS A 80 6.83 6.59 -11.37
C CYS A 80 5.30 6.59 -11.61
N THR A 81 4.91 6.60 -12.86
CA THR A 81 3.52 6.47 -13.30
C THR A 81 3.13 5.01 -13.49
N VAL A 82 1.84 4.73 -13.63
CA VAL A 82 1.31 3.41 -14.02
C VAL A 82 1.81 3.04 -15.42
N GLU A 83 1.94 4.02 -16.31
CA GLU A 83 2.46 3.87 -17.68
C GLU A 83 3.92 3.44 -17.68
N ASP A 84 4.75 3.98 -16.77
CA ASP A 84 6.14 3.54 -16.59
C ASP A 84 6.23 2.07 -16.18
N LEU A 85 5.35 1.61 -15.29
CA LEU A 85 5.23 0.20 -14.91
C LEU A 85 4.74 -0.64 -16.09
N ARG A 86 3.76 -0.17 -16.84
CA ARG A 86 3.22 -0.84 -18.02
C ARG A 86 4.30 -1.07 -19.08
N ALA A 87 5.16 -0.09 -19.30
CA ALA A 87 6.29 -0.20 -20.23
C ALA A 87 7.30 -1.29 -19.81
N GLN A 88 7.32 -1.68 -18.54
CA GLN A 88 8.16 -2.79 -18.04
C GLN A 88 7.51 -4.17 -18.19
N CYS A 89 6.23 -4.28 -18.51
CA CYS A 89 5.50 -5.55 -18.65
C CYS A 89 5.91 -6.30 -19.93
N THR A 90 7.19 -6.63 -20.06
CA THR A 90 7.79 -7.27 -21.23
C THR A 90 8.62 -8.51 -20.86
N GLY A 91 8.95 -9.34 -21.86
CA GLY A 91 9.80 -10.50 -21.70
C GLY A 91 9.14 -11.68 -20.98
N ARG A 92 9.96 -12.58 -20.38
CA ARG A 92 9.52 -13.86 -19.84
C ARG A 92 8.39 -13.76 -18.81
N TYR A 93 8.36 -12.71 -18.01
CA TYR A 93 7.40 -12.52 -16.91
C TYR A 93 6.29 -11.52 -17.25
N ALA A 94 6.15 -11.11 -18.52
CA ALA A 94 5.17 -10.12 -18.95
C ALA A 94 3.75 -10.42 -18.45
N ARG A 95 3.30 -11.68 -18.55
CA ARG A 95 1.96 -12.09 -18.08
C ARG A 95 1.77 -11.86 -16.58
N ALA A 96 2.76 -12.20 -15.76
CA ALA A 96 2.69 -11.99 -14.31
C ALA A 96 2.71 -10.50 -13.95
N LEU A 97 3.51 -9.71 -14.67
CA LEU A 97 3.61 -8.27 -14.52
C LEU A 97 2.30 -7.57 -14.91
N HIS A 98 1.69 -7.93 -16.04
CA HIS A 98 0.38 -7.42 -16.43
C HIS A 98 -0.68 -7.72 -15.37
N ARG A 99 -0.77 -8.96 -14.91
CA ARG A 99 -1.71 -9.33 -13.84
C ARG A 99 -1.48 -8.50 -12.56
N ALA A 100 -0.23 -8.26 -12.19
CA ALA A 100 0.06 -7.42 -11.02
C ALA A 100 -0.31 -5.96 -11.28
N LEU A 101 -0.01 -5.44 -12.47
CA LEU A 101 -0.35 -4.08 -12.87
C LEU A 101 -1.86 -3.82 -12.89
N ASP A 102 -2.66 -4.82 -13.30
CA ASP A 102 -4.12 -4.73 -13.31
C ASP A 102 -4.68 -4.52 -11.90
N GLU A 103 -3.94 -4.94 -10.87
CA GLU A 103 -4.29 -4.77 -9.47
C GLU A 103 -3.60 -3.56 -8.79
N VAL A 104 -2.65 -2.90 -9.45
CA VAL A 104 -2.01 -1.70 -8.88
C VAL A 104 -3.01 -0.57 -8.74
N ARG A 105 -3.04 0.08 -7.58
CA ARG A 105 -3.92 1.23 -7.27
C ARG A 105 -3.12 2.37 -6.64
N ILE A 106 -3.49 3.59 -7.00
CA ILE A 106 -3.04 4.80 -6.31
C ILE A 106 -3.87 4.92 -5.03
N GLY A 107 -3.21 5.23 -3.91
CA GLY A 107 -3.90 5.47 -2.63
C GLY A 107 -3.63 4.43 -1.55
N SER A 108 -3.01 3.29 -1.86
CA SER A 108 -2.55 2.33 -0.82
C SER A 108 -1.25 2.83 -0.19
N ASP A 109 -1.24 3.06 1.11
CA ASP A 109 -0.11 3.67 1.81
C ASP A 109 0.83 2.64 2.45
N SER A 110 0.39 1.41 2.59
CA SER A 110 1.19 0.33 3.17
C SER A 110 1.04 -0.99 2.43
N PRO A 111 2.03 -1.91 2.53
CA PRO A 111 1.91 -3.25 1.97
C PRO A 111 0.74 -4.05 2.56
N MET A 112 0.35 -3.77 3.80
CA MET A 112 -0.74 -4.49 4.47
C MET A 112 -2.11 -4.03 3.94
N GLU A 113 -2.25 -2.76 3.63
CA GLU A 113 -3.45 -2.25 2.93
C GLU A 113 -3.60 -2.92 1.56
N THR A 114 -2.52 -3.06 0.79
CA THR A 114 -2.56 -3.80 -0.47
C THR A 114 -2.99 -5.25 -0.27
N LEU A 115 -2.45 -5.94 0.74
CA LEU A 115 -2.81 -7.33 1.05
C LEU A 115 -4.30 -7.45 1.40
N LEU A 116 -4.81 -6.61 2.29
CA LEU A 116 -6.22 -6.55 2.70
C LEU A 116 -7.13 -6.25 1.52
N ARG A 117 -6.81 -5.23 0.73
CA ARG A 117 -7.56 -4.88 -0.48
C ARG A 117 -7.71 -6.07 -1.43
N LEU A 118 -6.60 -6.75 -1.71
CA LEU A 118 -6.61 -7.93 -2.57
C LEU A 118 -7.44 -9.09 -1.97
N ALA A 119 -7.41 -9.27 -0.65
CA ALA A 119 -8.22 -10.26 0.03
C ALA A 119 -9.72 -9.92 -0.06
N PHE A 120 -10.12 -8.66 0.13
CA PHE A 120 -11.50 -8.21 -0.01
C PHE A 120 -12.02 -8.42 -1.44
N LEU A 121 -11.26 -8.02 -2.45
CA LEU A 121 -11.63 -8.21 -3.85
C LEU A 121 -11.75 -9.70 -4.23
N ARG A 122 -10.80 -10.53 -3.76
CA ARG A 122 -10.84 -11.99 -3.97
C ARG A 122 -12.07 -12.63 -3.34
N ALA A 123 -12.49 -12.11 -2.19
CA ALA A 123 -13.71 -12.57 -1.52
C ALA A 123 -15.01 -12.08 -2.20
N GLY A 124 -14.92 -11.27 -3.26
CA GLY A 124 -16.05 -10.72 -4.00
C GLY A 124 -16.71 -9.53 -3.32
N LEU A 125 -16.04 -8.88 -2.39
CA LEU A 125 -16.51 -7.62 -1.80
C LEU A 125 -16.39 -6.48 -2.84
N PRO A 126 -17.22 -5.43 -2.75
CA PRO A 126 -17.08 -4.27 -3.62
C PRO A 126 -15.72 -3.60 -3.42
N ALA A 127 -15.20 -2.99 -4.47
CA ALA A 127 -13.92 -2.29 -4.40
C ALA A 127 -14.03 -1.09 -3.44
N PRO A 128 -13.15 -0.99 -2.43
CA PRO A 128 -13.14 0.15 -1.54
C PRO A 128 -12.50 1.38 -2.18
N LEU A 129 -12.85 2.57 -1.72
CA LEU A 129 -12.00 3.75 -1.85
C LEU A 129 -10.85 3.66 -0.83
N LEU A 130 -9.67 4.15 -1.22
CA LEU A 130 -8.44 4.00 -0.46
C LEU A 130 -7.97 5.35 0.06
N ASN A 131 -7.77 5.47 1.37
CA ASN A 131 -7.19 6.66 1.99
C ASN A 131 -7.87 7.98 1.58
N GLU A 132 -9.14 7.91 1.26
CA GLU A 132 -9.96 9.06 0.90
C GLU A 132 -10.65 9.66 2.14
N PRO A 133 -10.82 10.99 2.21
CA PRO A 133 -11.48 11.60 3.34
C PRO A 133 -12.95 11.15 3.45
N LEU A 134 -13.37 10.77 4.65
CA LEU A 134 -14.80 10.55 4.93
C LEU A 134 -15.58 11.83 4.66
N ARG A 135 -16.73 11.71 4.02
CA ARG A 135 -17.64 12.80 3.71
C ARG A 135 -19.01 12.54 4.31
N ASP A 136 -19.61 13.58 4.85
CA ASP A 136 -21.01 13.62 5.28
C ASP A 136 -21.65 14.87 4.70
N ASP A 137 -22.73 14.68 3.92
CA ASP A 137 -23.39 15.75 3.14
C ASP A 137 -22.39 16.64 2.37
N GLY A 138 -21.36 16.03 1.78
CA GLY A 138 -20.30 16.70 1.04
C GLY A 138 -19.21 17.35 1.91
N ARG A 139 -19.36 17.39 3.24
CA ARG A 139 -18.38 17.94 4.17
C ARG A 139 -17.35 16.91 4.57
N ARG A 140 -16.06 17.29 4.52
CA ARG A 140 -14.97 16.45 4.98
C ARG A 140 -15.00 16.29 6.49
N GLN A 141 -14.95 15.05 6.99
CA GLN A 141 -14.99 14.75 8.43
C GLN A 141 -13.61 14.78 9.12
N GLY A 142 -12.53 15.14 8.40
CA GLY A 142 -11.18 15.22 8.95
C GLY A 142 -10.59 13.85 9.34
N HIS A 143 -11.06 12.79 8.72
CA HIS A 143 -10.61 11.42 8.87
C HIS A 143 -10.50 10.77 7.48
N ASP A 144 -9.37 10.17 7.21
CA ASP A 144 -9.06 9.50 5.95
C ASP A 144 -8.76 8.02 6.30
N PRO A 145 -9.78 7.13 6.34
CA PRO A 145 -9.58 5.72 6.66
C PRO A 145 -8.83 4.99 5.55
N ASP A 146 -8.15 3.89 5.88
CA ASP A 146 -7.44 3.08 4.89
C ASP A 146 -8.37 2.55 3.80
N PHE A 147 -9.61 2.17 4.19
CA PHE A 147 -10.64 1.71 3.26
C PHE A 147 -11.99 2.31 3.62
N GLN A 148 -12.80 2.60 2.60
CA GLN A 148 -14.19 2.98 2.81
C GLN A 148 -15.10 2.52 1.68
N TRP A 149 -16.35 2.25 2.04
CA TRP A 149 -17.49 1.98 1.14
C TRP A 149 -18.58 3.01 1.44
N PRO A 150 -18.57 4.16 0.76
CA PRO A 150 -19.50 5.26 1.05
C PRO A 150 -20.97 4.89 0.92
N GLU A 151 -21.32 4.04 -0.05
CA GLU A 151 -22.70 3.56 -0.28
C GLU A 151 -23.28 2.85 0.95
N TYR A 152 -22.39 2.20 1.72
CA TYR A 152 -22.76 1.42 2.92
C TYR A 152 -22.40 2.13 4.21
N ARG A 153 -21.72 3.28 4.13
CA ARG A 153 -21.17 3.99 5.29
C ARG A 153 -20.33 3.08 6.20
N VAL A 154 -19.53 2.23 5.60
CA VAL A 154 -18.56 1.36 6.27
C VAL A 154 -17.16 1.85 5.96
N CYS A 155 -16.31 1.96 6.99
CA CYS A 155 -14.90 2.25 6.83
C CYS A 155 -14.04 1.34 7.70
N VAL A 156 -12.78 1.19 7.32
CA VAL A 156 -11.82 0.29 7.95
C VAL A 156 -10.49 0.99 8.14
N GLU A 157 -9.91 0.82 9.32
CA GLU A 157 -8.54 1.18 9.69
C GLU A 157 -7.74 -0.08 9.99
N TYR A 158 -6.53 -0.16 9.49
CA TYR A 158 -5.58 -1.21 9.85
C TYR A 158 -4.56 -0.69 10.87
N ASP A 159 -4.58 -1.24 12.06
CA ASP A 159 -3.61 -0.95 13.10
C ASP A 159 -2.55 -2.06 13.16
N GLY A 160 -1.38 -1.78 12.58
CA GLY A 160 -0.25 -2.71 12.56
C GLY A 160 0.46 -2.90 13.89
N GLY A 161 -0.02 -2.31 14.98
CA GLY A 161 0.49 -2.55 16.35
C GLY A 161 1.77 -1.80 16.70
N SER A 162 2.14 -0.73 16.00
CA SER A 162 3.29 0.10 16.37
C SER A 162 2.84 1.41 17.05
N HIS A 163 3.11 1.49 18.35
CA HIS A 163 3.13 2.69 19.21
C HIS A 163 1.79 3.24 19.71
N ASN A 164 1.30 2.65 20.82
CA ASN A 164 0.27 3.22 21.67
C ASN A 164 0.83 4.37 22.55
N ALA A 165 1.15 5.51 21.98
CA ALA A 165 1.36 6.71 22.78
C ALA A 165 -0.01 7.19 23.33
N PRO A 166 -0.14 7.61 24.62
CA PRO A 166 -1.42 8.04 25.21
C PRO A 166 -2.16 9.11 24.40
N ASP A 167 -1.44 10.02 23.78
CA ASP A 167 -2.01 11.07 22.94
C ASP A 167 -2.60 10.54 21.61
N GLN A 168 -2.15 9.38 21.16
CA GLN A 168 -2.67 8.73 19.97
C GLN A 168 -4.01 8.06 20.27
N VAL A 169 -4.12 7.39 21.39
CA VAL A 169 -5.38 6.77 21.87
C VAL A 169 -6.50 7.82 21.98
N ALA A 170 -6.20 8.98 22.57
CA ALA A 170 -7.19 10.05 22.71
C ALA A 170 -7.63 10.66 21.36
N ARG A 171 -6.72 10.71 20.38
CA ARG A 171 -7.04 11.13 19.01
C ARG A 171 -7.91 10.12 18.29
N ASP A 172 -7.61 8.85 18.44
CA ASP A 172 -8.31 7.74 17.82
C ASP A 172 -9.74 7.60 18.34
N ILE A 173 -9.95 7.73 19.65
CA ILE A 173 -11.28 7.75 20.25
C ILE A 173 -12.11 8.93 19.69
N ARG A 174 -11.49 10.10 19.51
CA ARG A 174 -12.18 11.27 18.93
C ARG A 174 -12.54 11.05 17.45
N ARG A 175 -11.69 10.39 16.67
CA ARG A 175 -11.95 10.04 15.27
C ARG A 175 -13.12 9.06 15.17
N SER A 176 -13.07 7.96 15.91
CA SER A 176 -14.12 6.95 15.91
C SER A 176 -15.49 7.51 16.32
N ARG A 177 -15.52 8.40 17.34
CA ARG A 177 -16.75 9.08 17.73
C ARG A 177 -17.32 9.97 16.62
N ARG A 178 -16.47 10.69 15.86
CA ARG A 178 -16.92 11.52 14.74
C ARG A 178 -17.47 10.66 13.60
N ALA A 179 -16.81 9.58 13.23
CA ALA A 179 -17.30 8.66 12.23
C ALA A 179 -18.67 8.10 12.63
N SER A 180 -18.82 7.64 13.87
CA SER A 180 -20.10 7.14 14.40
C SER A 180 -21.20 8.21 14.41
N GLN A 181 -20.89 9.45 14.80
CA GLN A 181 -21.85 10.57 14.77
C GLN A 181 -22.32 10.91 13.35
N ALA A 182 -21.44 10.72 12.35
CA ALA A 182 -21.76 10.87 10.95
C ALA A 182 -22.45 9.62 10.34
N GLY A 183 -22.82 8.64 11.17
CA GLY A 183 -23.53 7.43 10.74
C GLY A 183 -22.67 6.40 10.03
N TRP A 184 -21.33 6.47 10.20
CA TRP A 184 -20.41 5.48 9.67
C TRP A 184 -20.18 4.33 10.66
N THR A 185 -20.05 3.13 10.15
CA THR A 185 -19.55 1.96 10.88
C THR A 185 -18.05 1.86 10.64
N GLU A 186 -17.24 2.13 11.67
CA GLU A 186 -15.79 1.99 11.62
C GLU A 186 -15.38 0.63 12.18
N LEU A 187 -14.57 -0.11 11.42
CA LEU A 187 -13.91 -1.35 11.85
C LEU A 187 -12.42 -1.09 12.02
N ARG A 188 -11.83 -1.69 13.06
CA ARG A 188 -10.39 -1.72 13.26
C ARG A 188 -9.89 -3.14 13.07
N LEU A 189 -8.95 -3.29 12.15
CA LEU A 189 -8.27 -4.55 11.89
C LEU A 189 -6.87 -4.49 12.48
N HIS A 190 -6.44 -5.60 13.05
CA HIS A 190 -5.14 -5.75 13.71
C HIS A 190 -4.27 -6.80 13.01
N ALA A 191 -3.01 -6.92 13.47
CA ALA A 191 -2.05 -7.85 12.88
C ALA A 191 -2.50 -9.33 12.90
N GLU A 192 -3.38 -9.70 13.81
CA GLU A 192 -3.98 -11.03 13.90
C GLU A 192 -5.03 -11.29 12.80
N ASP A 193 -5.77 -10.25 12.38
CA ASP A 193 -6.82 -10.36 11.36
C ASP A 193 -6.27 -10.58 9.95
N VAL A 194 -4.98 -10.30 9.73
CA VAL A 194 -4.30 -10.51 8.43
C VAL A 194 -3.63 -11.87 8.31
N ARG A 195 -3.71 -12.71 9.35
CA ARG A 195 -3.28 -14.10 9.29
C ARG A 195 -4.23 -14.92 8.39
N GLU A 196 -3.80 -16.13 8.05
CA GLU A 196 -4.63 -17.07 7.28
C GLU A 196 -5.28 -16.42 6.04
N GLU A 197 -4.47 -15.75 5.23
CA GLU A 197 -4.91 -15.04 4.02
C GLU A 197 -5.99 -13.97 4.28
N CYS A 198 -5.97 -13.33 5.46
CA CYS A 198 -6.92 -12.30 5.91
C CYS A 198 -8.35 -12.82 6.13
N ALA A 199 -8.54 -14.09 6.45
CA ALA A 199 -9.87 -14.69 6.59
C ALA A 199 -10.73 -13.96 7.63
N ALA A 200 -10.16 -13.62 8.80
CA ALA A 200 -10.86 -12.88 9.85
C ALA A 200 -11.24 -11.47 9.40
N ALA A 201 -10.32 -10.74 8.78
CA ALA A 201 -10.59 -9.41 8.23
C ALA A 201 -11.72 -9.43 7.19
N VAL A 202 -11.68 -10.40 6.26
CA VAL A 202 -12.72 -10.58 5.25
C VAL A 202 -14.08 -10.86 5.89
N ALA A 203 -14.14 -11.73 6.90
CA ALA A 203 -15.39 -12.06 7.58
C ALA A 203 -15.98 -10.82 8.30
N LEU A 204 -15.16 -10.05 9.02
CA LEU A 204 -15.58 -8.84 9.72
C LEU A 204 -16.15 -7.79 8.77
N VAL A 205 -15.43 -7.52 7.67
CA VAL A 205 -15.86 -6.52 6.67
C VAL A 205 -17.11 -6.99 5.93
N THR A 206 -17.18 -8.28 5.57
CA THR A 206 -18.39 -8.87 4.95
C THR A 206 -19.61 -8.65 5.82
N ALA A 207 -19.54 -9.03 7.12
CA ALA A 207 -20.65 -8.88 8.04
C ALA A 207 -21.10 -7.41 8.21
N ALA A 208 -20.17 -6.47 8.24
CA ALA A 208 -20.48 -5.04 8.33
C ALA A 208 -21.18 -4.54 7.06
N LEU A 209 -20.69 -4.91 5.89
CA LEU A 209 -21.30 -4.53 4.60
C LEU A 209 -22.70 -5.14 4.44
N GLU A 210 -22.88 -6.44 4.78
CA GLU A 210 -24.18 -7.11 4.73
C GLU A 210 -25.19 -6.46 5.69
N LYS A 211 -24.75 -6.12 6.90
CA LYS A 211 -25.58 -5.38 7.86
C LYS A 211 -25.99 -4.00 7.33
N ALA A 212 -25.13 -3.38 6.53
CA ALA A 212 -25.38 -2.10 5.88
C ALA A 212 -26.20 -2.22 4.57
N GLY A 213 -26.63 -3.44 4.22
CA GLY A 213 -27.50 -3.68 3.07
C GLY A 213 -26.81 -4.16 1.79
N TRP A 214 -25.48 -4.37 1.83
CA TRP A 214 -24.81 -5.01 0.70
C TRP A 214 -25.23 -6.46 0.56
N LYS A 215 -25.42 -6.88 -0.67
CA LYS A 215 -25.75 -8.27 -1.00
C LYS A 215 -24.72 -8.80 -2.00
N ARG A 216 -24.17 -9.97 -1.71
CA ARG A 216 -23.28 -10.64 -2.65
C ARG A 216 -24.04 -10.95 -3.95
N SER A 217 -23.54 -10.44 -5.07
CA SER A 217 -24.08 -10.83 -6.39
C SER A 217 -23.81 -12.32 -6.60
N VAL A 218 -24.84 -13.13 -6.69
CA VAL A 218 -24.71 -14.52 -7.15
C VAL A 218 -24.42 -14.41 -8.64
N GLN A 219 -23.15 -14.65 -9.03
CA GLN A 219 -22.84 -14.81 -10.46
C GLN A 219 -23.54 -16.11 -10.91
N SER A 220 -24.51 -15.94 -11.79
CA SER A 220 -25.20 -17.05 -12.48
C SER A 220 -24.28 -17.64 -13.53
#